data_d59dde90335ac71a41d8536b41888127
#
_entry.id   d59dde90335ac71a41d8536b41888127
#
_cell.length_a   1.000
_cell.length_b   1.000
_cell.length_c   1.000
_cell.angle_alpha   90.00
_cell.angle_beta   90.00
_cell.angle_gamma   90.00
#
_symmetry.space_group_name_H-M   'P 1'
#
loop_
_entity.id
_entity.type
_entity.pdbx_description
1 polymer ?
#
loop_
_entity_poly.entity_id
_entity_poly.type
_entity_poly.pdbx_seq_one_letter_code
_entity_poly.pdbx_strand_id
1 'polypeptide(L)'
;PTPEARVGVSGHVRDRWGVPVVRLSGRVHAETIRTARYMYERALDWVRASGARQVWGVPPNPGLSGGQHQAGTCRMGTDPAQSVTDPFGRVWGHDNIFVCDGAIHPTNGGFNPVLTIMALAFRNATHLAASL
;
A
#
# COMPACT_ATOMS: atom_id res chain seq x y z
N PRO A 1 -0.20 6.54 -5.34
CA PRO A 1 1.09 5.95 -5.73
C PRO A 1 1.91 6.92 -6.55
N THR A 2 3.23 6.85 -6.45
CA THR A 2 4.17 7.65 -7.22
C THR A 2 5.05 6.71 -8.07
N PRO A 3 5.53 7.14 -9.25
CA PRO A 3 6.38 6.29 -10.09
C PRO A 3 7.68 5.85 -9.43
N GLU A 4 8.16 6.61 -8.43
CA GLU A 4 9.39 6.32 -7.67
C GLU A 4 9.18 5.24 -6.60
N ALA A 5 7.94 5.08 -6.12
CA ALA A 5 7.59 4.04 -5.14
C ALA A 5 7.41 2.70 -5.85
N ARG A 6 8.47 1.88 -5.82
CA ARG A 6 8.55 0.63 -6.59
C ARG A 6 9.01 -0.54 -5.74
N VAL A 7 8.50 -1.71 -6.11
CA VAL A 7 9.08 -2.99 -5.74
C VAL A 7 9.86 -3.52 -6.93
N GLY A 8 11.08 -3.91 -6.70
CA GLY A 8 11.95 -4.48 -7.73
C GLY A 8 12.86 -5.55 -7.12
N VAL A 9 13.79 -6.04 -7.91
CA VAL A 9 14.82 -6.97 -7.43
C VAL A 9 16.19 -6.32 -7.46
N SER A 10 17.05 -6.70 -6.53
CA SER A 10 18.44 -6.21 -6.50
C SER A 10 19.25 -6.82 -7.64
N GLY A 11 20.01 -5.99 -8.37
CA GLY A 11 20.98 -6.48 -9.36
C GLY A 11 22.25 -7.09 -8.74
N HIS A 12 22.52 -6.80 -7.47
CA HIS A 12 23.81 -7.12 -6.86
C HIS A 12 23.72 -7.96 -5.59
N VAL A 13 22.61 -7.88 -4.85
CA VAL A 13 22.42 -8.61 -3.59
C VAL A 13 21.56 -9.83 -3.84
N ARG A 14 22.04 -10.98 -3.37
CA ARG A 14 21.33 -12.26 -3.43
C ARG A 14 21.21 -12.84 -2.02
N ASP A 15 20.19 -13.65 -1.81
CA ASP A 15 20.05 -14.42 -0.58
C ASP A 15 20.99 -15.65 -0.57
N ARG A 16 20.90 -16.45 0.48
CA ARG A 16 21.71 -17.66 0.65
C ARG A 16 21.50 -18.74 -0.42
N TRP A 17 20.41 -18.66 -1.19
CA TRP A 17 20.10 -19.58 -2.29
C TRP A 17 20.41 -19.01 -3.67
N GLY A 18 21.00 -17.82 -3.73
CA GLY A 18 21.33 -17.15 -5.00
C GLY A 18 20.18 -16.39 -5.63
N VAL A 19 19.02 -16.28 -4.96
CA VAL A 19 17.86 -15.54 -5.46
C VAL A 19 18.06 -14.04 -5.21
N PRO A 20 17.81 -13.17 -6.22
CA PRO A 20 17.89 -11.71 -6.02
C PRO A 20 16.93 -11.25 -4.93
N VAL A 21 17.41 -10.49 -3.95
CA VAL A 21 16.56 -9.96 -2.88
C VAL A 21 15.65 -8.85 -3.39
N VAL A 22 14.47 -8.74 -2.80
CA VAL A 22 13.50 -7.67 -3.08
C VAL A 22 14.08 -6.32 -2.64
N ARG A 23 13.92 -5.33 -3.49
CA ARG A 23 14.28 -3.94 -3.24
C ARG A 23 13.05 -3.06 -3.22
N LEU A 24 12.80 -2.39 -2.11
CA LEU A 24 11.82 -1.32 -2.01
C LEU A 24 12.51 0.02 -2.25
N SER A 25 11.91 0.87 -3.06
CA SER A 25 12.42 2.21 -3.36
C SER A 25 11.29 3.24 -3.35
N GLY A 26 11.66 4.51 -3.25
CA GLY A 26 10.73 5.64 -3.24
C GLY A 26 10.73 6.40 -1.92
N ARG A 27 9.80 7.33 -1.83
CA ARG A 27 9.54 8.15 -0.64
C ARG A 27 8.04 8.36 -0.48
N VAL A 28 7.60 8.67 0.72
CA VAL A 28 6.24 9.13 0.96
C VAL A 28 6.02 10.47 0.25
N HIS A 29 4.90 10.61 -0.46
CA HIS A 29 4.58 11.82 -1.20
C HIS A 29 4.50 13.05 -0.26
N ALA A 30 4.94 14.21 -0.75
CA ALA A 30 5.00 15.44 0.06
C ALA A 30 3.62 15.84 0.65
N GLU A 31 2.53 15.63 -0.12
CA GLU A 31 1.17 15.87 0.38
C GLU A 31 0.81 14.96 1.54
N THR A 32 1.20 13.68 1.48
CA THR A 32 0.96 12.73 2.56
C THR A 32 1.69 13.17 3.83
N ILE A 33 2.94 13.64 3.72
CA ILE A 33 3.71 14.17 4.85
C ILE A 33 3.05 15.43 5.42
N ARG A 34 2.55 16.33 4.56
CA ARG A 34 1.86 17.55 4.96
C ARG A 34 0.57 17.24 5.73
N THR A 35 -0.24 16.33 5.20
CA THR A 35 -1.46 15.85 5.86
C THR A 35 -1.14 15.16 7.18
N ALA A 36 -0.14 14.27 7.20
CA ALA A 36 0.25 13.58 8.42
C ALA A 36 0.77 14.54 9.49
N ARG A 37 1.50 15.58 9.11
CA ARG A 37 1.97 16.62 10.06
C ARG A 37 0.79 17.41 10.64
N TYR A 38 -0.15 17.81 9.81
CA TYR A 38 -1.38 18.46 10.27
C TYR A 38 -2.14 17.58 11.26
N MET A 39 -2.34 16.30 10.93
CA MET A 39 -3.03 15.35 11.81
C MET A 39 -2.27 15.12 13.12
N TYR A 40 -0.94 15.03 13.06
CA TYR A 40 -0.09 14.90 14.24
C TYR A 40 -0.26 16.09 15.19
N GLU A 41 -0.23 17.32 14.69
CA GLU A 41 -0.42 18.53 15.48
C GLU A 41 -1.82 18.56 16.11
N ARG A 42 -2.87 18.26 15.34
CA ARG A 42 -4.25 18.17 15.86
C ARG A 42 -4.42 17.08 16.91
N ALA A 43 -3.77 15.94 16.75
CA ALA A 43 -3.77 14.88 17.75
C ALA A 43 -3.12 15.35 19.08
N LEU A 44 -1.98 16.03 19.00
CA LEU A 44 -1.34 16.61 20.20
C LEU A 44 -2.23 17.66 20.89
N ASP A 45 -2.89 18.52 20.11
CA ASP A 45 -3.81 19.52 20.66
C ASP A 45 -5.02 18.85 21.33
N TRP A 46 -5.56 17.81 20.73
CA TRP A 46 -6.68 17.06 21.30
C TRP A 46 -6.29 16.40 22.63
N VAL A 47 -5.12 15.76 22.69
CA VAL A 47 -4.62 15.16 23.94
C VAL A 47 -4.35 16.22 25.01
N ARG A 48 -3.84 17.41 24.65
CA ARG A 48 -3.71 18.55 25.60
C ARG A 48 -5.06 19.00 26.13
N ALA A 49 -6.04 19.14 25.24
CA ALA A 49 -7.39 19.57 25.60
C ALA A 49 -8.11 18.57 26.52
N SER A 50 -7.73 17.29 26.50
CA SER A 50 -8.25 16.28 27.44
C SER A 50 -7.69 16.37 28.86
N GLY A 51 -6.81 17.35 29.15
CA GLY A 51 -6.21 17.57 30.47
C GLY A 51 -4.91 16.83 30.73
N ALA A 52 -4.29 16.24 29.69
CA ALA A 52 -3.00 15.59 29.85
C ALA A 52 -1.90 16.57 30.27
N ARG A 53 -1.13 16.20 31.29
CA ARG A 53 -0.04 17.06 31.82
C ARG A 53 1.20 17.05 30.91
N GLN A 54 1.43 15.96 30.22
CA GLN A 54 2.52 15.81 29.26
C GLN A 54 1.98 15.16 27.98
N VAL A 55 2.38 15.71 26.85
CA VAL A 55 1.94 15.23 25.54
C VAL A 55 3.16 15.12 24.64
N TRP A 56 3.34 13.94 24.07
CA TRP A 56 4.42 13.65 23.11
C TRP A 56 3.91 12.71 22.01
N GLY A 57 4.65 12.62 20.94
CA GLY A 57 4.37 11.70 19.85
C GLY A 57 5.57 11.60 18.91
N VAL A 58 5.48 10.70 17.95
CA VAL A 58 6.49 10.54 16.90
C VAL A 58 6.05 11.37 15.69
N PRO A 59 6.83 12.39 15.28
CA PRO A 59 6.49 13.16 14.10
C PRO A 59 6.53 12.30 12.82
N PRO A 60 5.76 12.67 11.79
CA PRO A 60 5.77 11.96 10.51
C PRO A 60 7.15 11.90 9.87
N ASN A 61 7.53 10.72 9.40
CA ASN A 61 8.79 10.45 8.73
C ASN A 61 8.54 10.29 7.21
N PRO A 62 9.35 10.92 6.33
CA PRO A 62 9.23 10.76 4.88
C PRO A 62 9.77 9.43 4.35
N GLY A 63 10.42 8.63 5.19
CA GLY A 63 10.91 7.29 4.83
C GLY A 63 9.78 6.30 4.58
N LEU A 64 10.05 5.29 3.77
CA LEU A 64 9.10 4.18 3.59
C LEU A 64 8.97 3.40 4.89
N SER A 65 7.74 3.14 5.29
CA SER A 65 7.44 2.24 6.40
C SER A 65 7.55 0.79 5.94
N GLY A 66 8.27 -0.04 6.68
CA GLY A 66 8.52 -1.45 6.33
C GLY A 66 7.52 -2.45 6.90
N GLY A 67 6.40 -2.05 7.48
CA GLY A 67 5.64 -3.03 8.23
C GLY A 67 4.15 -2.82 8.40
N GLN A 68 3.52 -1.87 7.75
CA GLN A 68 2.12 -1.55 8.04
C GLN A 68 1.32 -1.23 6.79
N HIS A 69 0.47 -2.18 6.38
CA HIS A 69 -0.62 -1.93 5.43
C HIS A 69 -0.19 -1.26 4.10
N GLN A 70 0.94 -1.69 3.55
CA GLN A 70 1.35 -1.25 2.21
C GLN A 70 0.29 -1.65 1.19
N ALA A 71 0.09 -0.79 0.20
CA ALA A 71 -0.91 -1.00 -0.83
C ALA A 71 -0.47 -0.43 -2.17
N GLY A 72 -1.11 -0.86 -3.26
CA GLY A 72 -1.02 -0.22 -4.56
C GLY A 72 0.14 -0.65 -5.45
N THR A 73 0.96 -1.63 -5.06
CA THR A 73 2.04 -2.15 -5.92
C THR A 73 1.53 -2.83 -7.19
N CYS A 74 0.34 -3.44 -7.11
CA CYS A 74 -0.37 -4.07 -8.24
C CYS A 74 -1.78 -3.49 -8.37
N ARG A 75 -1.91 -2.16 -8.25
CA ARG A 75 -3.21 -1.50 -8.19
C ARG A 75 -4.14 -1.91 -9.32
N MET A 76 -5.40 -2.14 -8.97
CA MET A 76 -6.46 -2.41 -9.93
C MET A 76 -6.93 -1.14 -10.64
N GLY A 77 -7.50 -1.32 -11.83
CA GLY A 77 -8.09 -0.23 -12.60
C GLY A 77 -8.75 -0.72 -13.87
N THR A 78 -9.30 0.20 -14.64
CA THR A 78 -9.96 -0.08 -15.93
C THR A 78 -9.07 0.22 -17.14
N ASP A 79 -7.92 0.84 -16.90
CA ASP A 79 -6.97 1.24 -17.93
C ASP A 79 -5.61 0.54 -17.69
N PRO A 80 -5.16 -0.35 -18.60
CA PRO A 80 -3.89 -1.03 -18.49
C PRO A 80 -2.67 -0.10 -18.52
N ALA A 81 -2.80 1.13 -19.03
CA ALA A 81 -1.73 2.11 -18.99
C ALA A 81 -1.53 2.72 -17.59
N GLN A 82 -2.52 2.59 -16.70
CA GLN A 82 -2.51 3.22 -15.37
C GLN A 82 -2.69 2.21 -14.22
N SER A 83 -2.90 0.93 -14.52
CA SER A 83 -3.09 -0.13 -13.53
C SER A 83 -2.30 -1.38 -13.89
N VAL A 84 -2.05 -2.22 -12.91
CA VAL A 84 -1.37 -3.51 -13.10
C VAL A 84 -2.37 -4.64 -13.32
N THR A 85 -3.53 -4.53 -12.66
CA THR A 85 -4.62 -5.51 -12.77
C THR A 85 -5.90 -4.85 -13.23
N ASP A 86 -6.80 -5.65 -13.77
CA ASP A 86 -8.19 -5.28 -14.01
C ASP A 86 -8.94 -5.09 -12.66
N PRO A 87 -10.22 -4.66 -12.68
CA PRO A 87 -11.00 -4.49 -11.44
C PRO A 87 -11.20 -5.77 -10.61
N PHE A 88 -10.95 -6.94 -11.16
CA PHE A 88 -11.08 -8.24 -10.48
C PHE A 88 -9.74 -8.87 -10.11
N GLY A 89 -8.65 -8.11 -10.24
CA GLY A 89 -7.32 -8.54 -9.81
C GLY A 89 -6.55 -9.36 -10.84
N ARG A 90 -7.06 -9.58 -12.06
CA ARG A 90 -6.32 -10.24 -13.13
C ARG A 90 -5.26 -9.31 -13.69
N VAL A 91 -4.03 -9.79 -13.76
CA VAL A 91 -2.90 -9.04 -14.33
C VAL A 91 -3.11 -8.82 -15.83
N TRP A 92 -2.98 -7.59 -16.29
CA TRP A 92 -3.11 -7.27 -17.71
C TRP A 92 -2.15 -8.07 -18.58
N GLY A 93 -2.66 -8.64 -19.67
CA GLY A 93 -1.89 -9.47 -20.59
C GLY A 93 -1.62 -10.90 -20.10
N HIS A 94 -2.20 -11.32 -18.97
CA HIS A 94 -2.08 -12.67 -18.43
C HIS A 94 -3.45 -13.22 -18.06
N ASP A 95 -3.77 -14.43 -18.55
CA ASP A 95 -5.07 -15.04 -18.30
C ASP A 95 -5.13 -15.85 -17.01
N ASN A 96 -3.98 -16.21 -16.45
CA ASN A 96 -3.85 -17.13 -15.31
C ASN A 96 -3.13 -16.51 -14.09
N ILE A 97 -2.93 -15.19 -14.06
CA ILE A 97 -2.28 -14.50 -12.93
C ILE A 97 -3.26 -13.53 -12.29
N PHE A 98 -3.53 -13.76 -11.01
CA PHE A 98 -4.43 -12.93 -10.20
C PHE A 98 -3.76 -12.45 -8.92
N VAL A 99 -4.06 -11.22 -8.52
CA VAL A 99 -3.62 -10.60 -7.27
C VAL A 99 -4.83 -10.47 -6.35
N CYS A 100 -4.76 -11.03 -5.14
CA CYS A 100 -5.86 -11.09 -4.19
C CYS A 100 -5.48 -10.57 -2.79
N ASP A 101 -4.67 -9.53 -2.72
CA ASP A 101 -4.21 -8.93 -1.47
C ASP A 101 -4.28 -7.39 -1.52
N GLY A 102 -3.72 -6.71 -0.52
CA GLY A 102 -3.69 -5.24 -0.44
C GLY A 102 -2.95 -4.56 -1.58
N ALA A 103 -2.14 -5.27 -2.37
CA ALA A 103 -1.43 -4.70 -3.50
C ALA A 103 -2.36 -4.16 -4.59
N ILE A 104 -3.60 -4.70 -4.71
CA ILE A 104 -4.59 -4.24 -5.70
C ILE A 104 -5.24 -2.89 -5.35
N HIS A 105 -5.13 -2.41 -4.12
CA HIS A 105 -5.75 -1.14 -3.72
C HIS A 105 -5.15 0.04 -4.49
N PRO A 106 -5.94 0.87 -5.19
CA PRO A 106 -5.44 2.09 -5.83
C PRO A 106 -4.94 3.12 -4.81
N THR A 107 -5.53 3.11 -3.61
CA THR A 107 -5.18 3.97 -2.47
C THR A 107 -5.64 3.33 -1.17
N ASN A 108 -5.00 3.70 -0.06
CA ASN A 108 -5.45 3.34 1.29
C ASN A 108 -6.36 4.42 1.87
N GLY A 109 -7.41 3.98 2.57
CA GLY A 109 -8.48 4.85 3.07
C GLY A 109 -8.23 5.53 4.43
N GLY A 110 -7.03 5.45 4.99
CA GLY A 110 -6.70 6.10 6.29
C GLY A 110 -7.06 5.29 7.55
N PHE A 111 -7.78 4.16 7.40
CA PHE A 111 -8.04 3.18 8.45
C PHE A 111 -7.43 1.83 8.11
N ASN A 112 -7.39 0.93 9.10
CA ASN A 112 -6.90 -0.43 8.94
C ASN A 112 -7.62 -1.14 7.78
N PRO A 113 -6.94 -1.50 6.67
CA PRO A 113 -7.59 -1.90 5.43
C PRO A 113 -7.95 -3.39 5.36
N VAL A 114 -7.67 -4.20 6.40
CA VAL A 114 -7.76 -5.67 6.34
C VAL A 114 -9.15 -6.14 5.93
N LEU A 115 -10.22 -5.57 6.47
CA LEU A 115 -11.58 -5.94 6.09
C LEU A 115 -11.87 -5.66 4.61
N THR A 116 -11.38 -4.54 4.09
CA THR A 116 -11.51 -4.20 2.66
C THR A 116 -10.67 -5.15 1.79
N ILE A 117 -9.44 -5.49 2.23
CA ILE A 117 -8.60 -6.47 1.54
C ILE A 117 -9.31 -7.81 1.43
N MET A 118 -9.87 -8.31 2.53
CA MET A 118 -10.60 -9.58 2.56
C MET A 118 -11.85 -9.55 1.68
N ALA A 119 -12.62 -8.47 1.73
CA ALA A 119 -13.81 -8.30 0.89
C ALA A 119 -13.47 -8.32 -0.61
N LEU A 120 -12.41 -7.62 -1.02
CA LEU A 120 -11.94 -7.60 -2.40
C LEU A 120 -11.38 -8.97 -2.83
N ALA A 121 -10.61 -9.63 -1.98
CA ALA A 121 -10.10 -10.97 -2.25
C ALA A 121 -11.24 -11.97 -2.44
N PHE A 122 -12.26 -11.93 -1.58
CA PHE A 122 -13.46 -12.78 -1.70
C PHE A 122 -14.22 -12.50 -2.98
N ARG A 123 -14.48 -11.22 -3.31
CA ARG A 123 -15.13 -10.81 -4.56
C ARG A 123 -14.37 -11.33 -5.79
N ASN A 124 -13.05 -11.16 -5.80
CA ASN A 124 -12.21 -11.56 -6.92
C ASN A 124 -12.15 -13.09 -7.07
N ALA A 125 -12.05 -13.82 -5.97
CA ALA A 125 -12.11 -15.29 -5.98
C ALA A 125 -13.47 -15.81 -6.47
N THR A 126 -14.57 -15.18 -6.07
CA THR A 126 -15.92 -15.54 -6.55
C THR A 126 -16.05 -15.28 -8.05
N HIS A 127 -15.54 -14.16 -8.54
CA HIS A 127 -15.53 -13.84 -9.98
C HIS A 127 -14.69 -14.84 -10.76
N LEU A 128 -13.51 -15.19 -10.28
CA LEU A 128 -12.64 -16.20 -10.90
C LEU A 128 -13.34 -17.57 -10.94
N ALA A 129 -13.92 -18.02 -9.84
CA ALA A 129 -14.61 -19.32 -9.79
C ALA A 129 -15.80 -19.40 -10.77
N ALA A 130 -16.47 -18.29 -11.03
CA ALA A 130 -17.56 -18.22 -12.01
C ALA A 130 -17.08 -18.21 -13.48
N SER A 131 -15.77 -18.00 -13.72
CA SER A 131 -15.17 -17.94 -15.05
C SER A 131 -14.41 -19.23 -15.44
N LEU A 132 -14.32 -20.20 -14.53
CA LEU A 132 -13.73 -21.53 -14.76
C LEU A 132 -14.79 -22.52 -15.24
#